data_77d3d51522469195261f7c1d92d3bb4b
#
_entry.id   77d3d51522469195261f7c1d92d3bb4b
#
_cell.length_a   1.000
_cell.length_b   1.000
_cell.length_c   1.000
_cell.angle_alpha   90.00
_cell.angle_beta   90.00
_cell.angle_gamma   90.00
#
_symmetry.space_group_name_H-M   'P 1'
#
loop_
_entity.id
_entity.type
_entity.pdbx_description
1 polymer ?
#
loop_
_entity_poly.entity_id
_entity_poly.type
_entity_poly.pdbx_seq_one_letter_code
_entity_poly.pdbx_strand_id
1 'polypeptide(L)'
;MALFSKKTNKDFGSDSTQNASGFGASSTSTTVMGAEGDGISPIRNDALYQADSFRVFMLGTGTAARHQRVLSVLLFLCFAVLAGMVSWAVVSTEKVSRQVSATGKALMQSQRLAKSVSQASVGNASAFEEVKESANELRTVVNGLQKGNEHVPQLGAAYAEDMNKISSFAERAYKNTQIVLGQEKTLTQVGVSLRKMSGDSADLLSIAETISALKLQANAPAADMSAIGQLIMLTQRISKSANESLTFDGINPEAVFLLGKDLNTFKEIADGLLNGNADLRLAPARDEKVHENLQSLLKVYEQTRANTSGILGNLQGLVDRKSTV
;
A
#
# COMPACT_ATOMS: atom_id res chain seq x y z
N MET A 1 13.23 19.54 19.63
CA MET A 1 12.31 20.69 19.56
C MET A 1 10.89 20.17 19.52
N ALA A 2 10.26 20.45 20.58
CA ALA A 2 9.03 19.94 21.14
C ALA A 2 7.78 20.48 20.46
N LEU A 3 6.62 19.86 20.85
CA LEU A 3 5.23 20.31 20.74
C LEU A 3 4.48 19.84 19.48
N PHE A 4 3.59 18.87 19.62
CA PHE A 4 2.21 19.09 20.04
C PHE A 4 1.57 17.78 20.55
N SER A 5 1.26 17.78 21.84
CA SER A 5 0.34 16.88 22.53
C SER A 5 -0.99 17.59 22.75
N LYS A 6 -2.14 16.93 22.46
CA LYS A 6 -3.43 17.13 23.15
C LYS A 6 -4.44 16.18 22.51
N LYS A 7 -4.76 15.05 23.06
CA LYS A 7 -5.71 14.71 24.12
C LYS A 7 -7.11 15.35 23.93
N THR A 8 -8.08 14.57 23.48
CA THR A 8 -9.42 14.54 24.10
C THR A 8 -10.07 13.18 23.89
N ASN A 9 -10.18 12.51 24.99
CA ASN A 9 -11.02 11.38 25.30
C ASN A 9 -12.47 11.91 25.45
N LYS A 10 -13.45 11.27 24.85
CA LYS A 10 -14.83 11.39 25.29
C LYS A 10 -15.54 10.06 25.11
N ASP A 11 -15.66 9.39 26.21
CA ASP A 11 -16.62 8.32 26.48
C ASP A 11 -18.00 8.70 26.01
N PHE A 12 -18.68 7.76 25.35
CA PHE A 12 -20.12 7.73 25.31
C PHE A 12 -20.58 6.34 25.72
N GLY A 13 -21.09 6.31 26.96
CA GLY A 13 -21.63 5.16 27.63
C GLY A 13 -22.86 4.61 26.93
N SER A 14 -22.97 3.33 27.04
CA SER A 14 -24.13 2.52 26.85
C SER A 14 -25.25 2.96 27.84
N ASP A 15 -26.42 3.28 27.32
CA ASP A 15 -27.62 3.17 28.14
C ASP A 15 -28.75 2.51 27.33
N SER A 16 -29.06 1.32 27.77
CA SER A 16 -30.17 0.50 27.37
C SER A 16 -31.38 0.87 28.26
N THR A 17 -32.41 1.46 27.67
CA THR A 17 -33.75 1.40 28.29
C THR A 17 -34.81 1.07 27.25
N GLN A 18 -35.32 -0.14 27.43
CA GLN A 18 -36.62 -0.58 26.97
C GLN A 18 -37.68 0.42 27.39
N ASN A 19 -38.58 0.80 26.48
CA ASN A 19 -39.91 1.17 26.83
C ASN A 19 -40.87 0.67 25.75
N ALA A 20 -41.50 -0.45 26.07
CA ALA A 20 -42.73 -0.92 25.46
C ALA A 20 -43.87 -0.08 26.04
N SER A 21 -44.59 0.63 25.21
CA SER A 21 -45.89 1.15 25.57
C SER A 21 -46.91 0.75 24.50
N GLY A 22 -47.76 -0.19 24.92
CA GLY A 22 -48.89 -0.70 24.17
C GLY A 22 -49.93 0.39 23.93
N PHE A 23 -50.46 0.40 22.72
CA PHE A 23 -51.69 1.10 22.41
C PHE A 23 -52.87 0.17 22.75
N GLY A 24 -53.46 0.43 23.91
CA GLY A 24 -54.74 -0.16 24.30
C GLY A 24 -55.89 0.38 23.48
N ALA A 25 -56.60 -0.50 22.83
CA ALA A 25 -57.87 -0.21 22.24
C ALA A 25 -58.90 0.07 23.34
N SER A 26 -59.38 1.30 23.44
CA SER A 26 -60.50 1.67 24.28
C SER A 26 -61.79 1.40 23.52
N SER A 27 -62.46 0.31 23.85
CA SER A 27 -63.81 0.04 23.47
C SER A 27 -64.78 0.75 24.46
N THR A 28 -65.37 1.83 24.02
CA THR A 28 -66.46 2.50 24.78
C THR A 28 -67.74 1.84 24.42
N SER A 29 -68.27 0.95 25.30
CA SER A 29 -69.62 0.46 25.26
C SER A 29 -70.52 1.53 25.85
N THR A 30 -71.38 2.10 25.01
CA THR A 30 -72.48 2.97 25.47
C THR A 30 -73.72 2.11 25.72
N THR A 31 -74.06 1.95 26.96
CA THR A 31 -75.32 1.36 27.43
C THR A 31 -76.51 2.28 27.10
N VAL A 32 -77.39 1.85 26.26
CA VAL A 32 -78.69 2.51 26.03
C VAL A 32 -79.69 2.01 27.01
N MET A 33 -80.17 2.85 27.92
CA MET A 33 -81.35 2.61 28.70
C MET A 33 -82.61 2.92 27.88
N GLY A 34 -83.52 2.01 27.86
CA GLY A 34 -84.76 2.14 27.17
C GLY A 34 -85.73 3.09 27.90
N ALA A 35 -86.59 3.76 27.11
CA ALA A 35 -87.87 4.30 27.55
C ALA A 35 -88.89 4.09 26.43
N GLU A 36 -89.97 3.46 26.76
CA GLU A 36 -91.16 3.24 25.95
C GLU A 36 -91.91 4.56 25.66
N GLY A 37 -92.58 4.60 24.53
CA GLY A 37 -93.72 5.50 24.36
C GLY A 37 -93.99 5.96 22.92
N ASP A 38 -94.95 5.28 22.30
CA ASP A 38 -95.94 5.72 21.32
C ASP A 38 -95.59 6.69 20.13
N GLY A 39 -96.09 6.23 18.99
CA GLY A 39 -96.43 7.14 17.91
C GLY A 39 -95.88 6.82 16.53
N ILE A 40 -96.46 5.92 15.82
CA ILE A 40 -96.17 5.56 14.43
C ILE A 40 -96.59 6.71 13.51
N SER A 41 -95.60 7.24 12.78
CA SER A 41 -95.80 7.88 11.48
C SER A 41 -94.63 7.44 10.54
N PRO A 42 -94.91 6.94 9.36
CA PRO A 42 -93.88 6.55 8.44
C PRO A 42 -93.21 7.79 7.87
N ILE A 43 -92.01 8.13 8.37
CA ILE A 43 -91.17 9.15 7.76
C ILE A 43 -90.68 8.56 6.46
N ARG A 44 -91.14 9.13 5.38
CA ARG A 44 -90.74 8.92 4.00
C ARG A 44 -89.26 9.26 3.86
N ASN A 45 -88.45 8.22 3.66
CA ASN A 45 -87.00 8.33 3.48
C ASN A 45 -86.59 8.83 2.06
N ASP A 46 -87.21 9.89 1.56
CA ASP A 46 -86.93 10.45 0.24
C ASP A 46 -85.94 11.62 0.27
N ALA A 47 -85.29 11.88 1.39
CA ALA A 47 -84.40 13.07 1.52
C ALA A 47 -82.88 12.76 1.64
N LEU A 48 -82.44 11.53 1.41
CA LEU A 48 -81.01 11.19 1.66
C LEU A 48 -80.22 10.86 0.43
N TYR A 49 -80.66 11.22 -0.79
CA TYR A 49 -79.79 11.15 -1.99
C TYR A 49 -79.73 12.49 -2.70
N GLN A 50 -79.53 13.60 -1.98
CA GLN A 50 -78.87 14.75 -2.63
C GLN A 50 -77.33 14.44 -2.68
N ALA A 51 -76.89 14.00 -3.83
CA ALA A 51 -75.47 13.90 -4.11
C ALA A 51 -74.89 15.33 -4.07
N ASP A 52 -74.38 15.75 -2.88
CA ASP A 52 -73.64 16.99 -2.74
C ASP A 52 -72.49 17.03 -3.69
N SER A 53 -72.62 17.77 -4.78
CA SER A 53 -71.56 18.08 -5.68
C SER A 53 -70.74 19.24 -5.12
N PHE A 54 -69.56 18.97 -4.61
CA PHE A 54 -68.67 20.04 -4.17
C PHE A 54 -67.59 20.30 -5.19
N ARG A 55 -67.17 21.53 -5.21
CA ARG A 55 -66.17 22.06 -6.12
C ARG A 55 -64.79 21.93 -5.46
N VAL A 56 -63.94 21.06 -5.95
CA VAL A 56 -62.53 20.97 -5.53
C VAL A 56 -61.69 21.81 -6.50
N PHE A 57 -60.81 22.66 -5.97
CA PHE A 57 -59.94 23.56 -6.72
C PHE A 57 -58.97 22.79 -7.63
N MET A 58 -59.15 22.39 -8.70
CA MET A 58 -58.45 21.68 -9.77
C MET A 58 -59.24 20.47 -10.38
N LEU A 59 -60.27 19.92 -9.70
CA LEU A 59 -60.98 18.72 -10.20
C LEU A 59 -62.39 19.07 -10.74
N GLY A 60 -62.85 20.30 -10.66
CA GLY A 60 -64.16 20.70 -11.13
C GLY A 60 -65.33 20.23 -10.24
N THR A 61 -66.57 20.33 -10.75
CA THR A 61 -67.79 19.88 -10.04
C THR A 61 -68.08 18.41 -10.36
N GLY A 62 -68.14 17.56 -9.32
CA GLY A 62 -68.39 16.12 -9.47
C GLY A 62 -68.97 15.49 -8.22
N THR A 63 -69.50 14.27 -8.36
CA THR A 63 -70.02 13.49 -7.23
C THR A 63 -68.87 13.00 -6.35
N ALA A 64 -69.08 12.86 -5.03
CA ALA A 64 -68.05 12.43 -4.06
C ALA A 64 -67.32 11.14 -4.50
N ALA A 65 -68.01 10.17 -5.05
CA ALA A 65 -67.43 8.93 -5.55
C ALA A 65 -66.49 9.12 -6.75
N ARG A 66 -66.73 10.13 -7.60
CA ARG A 66 -65.84 10.45 -8.75
C ARG A 66 -64.56 11.12 -8.25
N HIS A 67 -64.65 12.06 -7.31
CA HIS A 67 -63.50 12.72 -6.70
C HIS A 67 -62.63 11.74 -5.93
N GLN A 68 -63.25 10.80 -5.19
CA GLN A 68 -62.51 9.74 -4.49
C GLN A 68 -61.73 8.84 -5.46
N ARG A 69 -62.29 8.41 -6.57
CA ARG A 69 -61.54 7.63 -7.60
C ARG A 69 -60.38 8.40 -8.21
N VAL A 70 -60.61 9.68 -8.58
CA VAL A 70 -59.54 10.52 -9.16
C VAL A 70 -58.44 10.76 -8.15
N LEU A 71 -58.76 11.06 -6.89
CA LEU A 71 -57.77 11.20 -5.81
C LEU A 71 -57.00 9.92 -5.52
N SER A 72 -57.68 8.77 -5.53
CA SER A 72 -57.01 7.47 -5.37
C SER A 72 -56.06 7.19 -6.49
N VAL A 73 -56.44 7.42 -7.76
CA VAL A 73 -55.57 7.25 -8.92
C VAL A 73 -54.38 8.18 -8.85
N LEU A 74 -54.60 9.45 -8.48
CA LEU A 74 -53.53 10.45 -8.34
C LEU A 74 -52.57 10.08 -7.19
N LEU A 75 -53.09 9.57 -6.08
CA LEU A 75 -52.29 9.05 -4.97
C LEU A 75 -51.46 7.87 -5.41
N PHE A 76 -52.02 6.88 -6.11
CA PHE A 76 -51.25 5.74 -6.65
C PHE A 76 -50.17 6.18 -7.63
N LEU A 77 -50.46 7.15 -8.49
CA LEU A 77 -49.50 7.70 -9.42
C LEU A 77 -48.33 8.40 -8.70
N CYS A 78 -48.66 9.17 -7.64
CA CYS A 78 -47.66 9.81 -6.79
C CYS A 78 -46.76 8.76 -6.10
N PHE A 79 -47.34 7.69 -5.55
CA PHE A 79 -46.55 6.60 -4.96
C PHE A 79 -45.71 5.88 -6.00
N ALA A 80 -46.20 5.65 -7.22
CA ALA A 80 -45.43 5.06 -8.30
C ALA A 80 -44.22 5.92 -8.70
N VAL A 81 -44.42 7.24 -8.79
CA VAL A 81 -43.33 8.19 -9.08
C VAL A 81 -42.30 8.20 -7.93
N LEU A 82 -42.75 8.25 -6.68
CA LEU A 82 -41.89 8.17 -5.50
C LEU A 82 -41.08 6.87 -5.48
N ALA A 83 -41.72 5.72 -5.69
CA ALA A 83 -41.05 4.42 -5.75
C ALA A 83 -40.03 4.38 -6.89
N GLY A 84 -40.34 4.96 -8.05
CA GLY A 84 -39.40 5.11 -9.18
C GLY A 84 -38.22 5.98 -8.83
N MET A 85 -38.43 7.13 -8.21
CA MET A 85 -37.35 8.01 -7.75
C MET A 85 -36.43 7.37 -6.72
N VAL A 86 -37.00 6.69 -5.73
CA VAL A 86 -36.23 5.98 -4.70
C VAL A 86 -35.41 4.86 -5.33
N SER A 87 -36.00 4.04 -6.20
CA SER A 87 -35.30 2.98 -6.90
C SER A 87 -34.14 3.52 -7.75
N TRP A 88 -34.39 4.60 -8.49
CA TRP A 88 -33.34 5.26 -9.27
C TRP A 88 -32.22 5.83 -8.39
N ALA A 89 -32.56 6.47 -7.28
CA ALA A 89 -31.58 7.02 -6.34
C ALA A 89 -30.71 5.92 -5.72
N VAL A 90 -31.30 4.78 -5.32
CA VAL A 90 -30.56 3.64 -4.76
C VAL A 90 -29.58 3.08 -5.77
N VAL A 91 -30.02 2.80 -7.00
CA VAL A 91 -29.14 2.27 -8.08
C VAL A 91 -28.02 3.25 -8.42
N SER A 92 -28.34 4.55 -8.48
CA SER A 92 -27.34 5.60 -8.76
C SER A 92 -26.30 5.72 -7.64
N THR A 93 -26.72 5.66 -6.38
CA THR A 93 -25.84 5.71 -5.20
C THR A 93 -24.93 4.49 -5.15
N GLU A 94 -25.46 3.29 -5.43
CA GLU A 94 -24.66 2.07 -5.47
C GLU A 94 -23.57 2.14 -6.57
N LYS A 95 -23.92 2.62 -7.75
CA LYS A 95 -22.97 2.83 -8.84
C LYS A 95 -21.83 3.77 -8.42
N VAL A 96 -22.16 4.92 -7.85
CA VAL A 96 -21.15 5.89 -7.37
C VAL A 96 -20.30 5.29 -6.25
N SER A 97 -20.89 4.60 -5.29
CA SER A 97 -20.18 3.91 -4.20
C SER A 97 -19.16 2.90 -4.73
N ARG A 98 -19.54 2.09 -5.71
CA ARG A 98 -18.63 1.13 -6.36
C ARG A 98 -17.49 1.83 -7.12
N GLN A 99 -17.76 2.96 -7.79
CA GLN A 99 -16.73 3.77 -8.47
C GLN A 99 -15.74 4.37 -7.47
N VAL A 100 -16.21 4.93 -6.36
CA VAL A 100 -15.36 5.49 -5.30
C VAL A 100 -14.50 4.39 -4.66
N SER A 101 -15.09 3.25 -4.35
CA SER A 101 -14.37 2.09 -3.81
C SER A 101 -13.29 1.61 -4.78
N ALA A 102 -13.59 1.49 -6.08
CA ALA A 102 -12.63 1.10 -7.10
C ALA A 102 -11.50 2.13 -7.25
N THR A 103 -11.79 3.42 -7.17
CA THR A 103 -10.77 4.48 -7.20
C THR A 103 -9.86 4.40 -5.98
N GLY A 104 -10.42 4.20 -4.78
CA GLY A 104 -9.66 3.95 -3.56
C GLY A 104 -8.77 2.71 -3.66
N LYS A 105 -9.29 1.63 -4.25
CA LYS A 105 -8.53 0.39 -4.50
C LYS A 105 -7.38 0.62 -5.49
N ALA A 106 -7.62 1.37 -6.56
CA ALA A 106 -6.56 1.74 -7.52
C ALA A 106 -5.44 2.54 -6.85
N LEU A 107 -5.79 3.53 -6.02
CA LEU A 107 -4.82 4.32 -5.26
C LEU A 107 -4.00 3.43 -4.30
N MET A 108 -4.67 2.57 -3.54
CA MET A 108 -4.00 1.64 -2.61
C MET A 108 -3.05 0.70 -3.36
N GLN A 109 -3.49 0.13 -4.49
CA GLN A 109 -2.66 -0.78 -5.28
C GLN A 109 -1.49 -0.05 -5.94
N SER A 110 -1.64 1.21 -6.34
CA SER A 110 -0.51 1.99 -6.87
C SER A 110 0.56 2.24 -5.81
N GLN A 111 0.18 2.53 -4.57
CA GLN A 111 1.11 2.70 -3.45
C GLN A 111 1.78 1.37 -3.05
N ARG A 112 1.00 0.28 -3.00
CA ARG A 112 1.52 -1.06 -2.74
C ARG A 112 2.51 -1.48 -3.82
N LEU A 113 2.18 -1.23 -5.08
CA LEU A 113 3.07 -1.50 -6.21
C LEU A 113 4.38 -0.71 -6.12
N ALA A 114 4.32 0.59 -5.84
CA ALA A 114 5.52 1.41 -5.68
C ALA A 114 6.43 0.90 -4.56
N LYS A 115 5.85 0.53 -3.40
CA LYS A 115 6.59 -0.06 -2.28
C LYS A 115 7.21 -1.41 -2.66
N SER A 116 6.44 -2.31 -3.25
CA SER A 116 6.92 -3.67 -3.58
C SER A 116 7.95 -3.65 -4.70
N VAL A 117 7.81 -2.80 -5.72
CA VAL A 117 8.83 -2.59 -6.77
C VAL A 117 10.13 -2.09 -6.15
N SER A 118 10.05 -1.12 -5.23
CA SER A 118 11.21 -0.63 -4.50
C SER A 118 11.94 -1.74 -3.75
N GLN A 119 11.22 -2.61 -3.04
CA GLN A 119 11.79 -3.75 -2.33
C GLN A 119 12.34 -4.83 -3.26
N ALA A 120 11.66 -5.11 -4.36
CA ALA A 120 12.10 -6.06 -5.38
C ALA A 120 13.41 -5.57 -6.04
N SER A 121 13.53 -4.28 -6.31
CA SER A 121 14.71 -3.67 -6.93
C SER A 121 15.97 -3.81 -6.07
N VAL A 122 15.84 -3.89 -4.75
CA VAL A 122 16.98 -4.18 -3.84
C VAL A 122 17.12 -5.69 -3.53
N GLY A 123 16.46 -6.53 -4.30
CA GLY A 123 16.63 -8.00 -4.24
C GLY A 123 15.91 -8.68 -3.08
N ASN A 124 14.79 -8.13 -2.62
CA ASN A 124 13.91 -8.83 -1.68
C ASN A 124 13.01 -9.81 -2.45
N ALA A 125 13.29 -11.11 -2.30
CA ALA A 125 12.59 -12.18 -3.02
C ALA A 125 11.08 -12.19 -2.76
N SER A 126 10.63 -11.91 -1.54
CA SER A 126 9.18 -11.92 -1.19
C SER A 126 8.40 -10.78 -1.85
N ALA A 127 9.08 -9.72 -2.29
CA ALA A 127 8.42 -8.57 -2.90
C ALA A 127 7.95 -8.84 -4.34
N PHE A 128 8.54 -9.79 -5.07
CA PHE A 128 8.20 -10.04 -6.48
C PHE A 128 6.76 -10.52 -6.67
N GLU A 129 6.26 -11.39 -5.80
CA GLU A 129 4.85 -11.81 -5.85
C GLU A 129 3.90 -10.64 -5.56
N GLU A 130 4.23 -9.78 -4.59
CA GLU A 130 3.47 -8.56 -4.33
C GLU A 130 3.47 -7.59 -5.52
N VAL A 131 4.60 -7.45 -6.21
CA VAL A 131 4.74 -6.65 -7.43
C VAL A 131 3.79 -7.15 -8.50
N LYS A 132 3.80 -8.46 -8.75
CA LYS A 132 2.95 -9.12 -9.75
C LYS A 132 1.46 -8.95 -9.44
N GLU A 133 1.07 -9.23 -8.19
CA GLU A 133 -0.31 -9.10 -7.74
C GLU A 133 -0.81 -7.67 -7.85
N SER A 134 -0.06 -6.70 -7.29
CA SER A 134 -0.46 -5.30 -7.26
C SER A 134 -0.52 -4.67 -8.65
N ALA A 135 0.39 -5.05 -9.57
CA ALA A 135 0.38 -4.56 -10.95
C ALA A 135 -0.84 -5.07 -11.72
N ASN A 136 -1.16 -6.36 -11.60
CA ASN A 136 -2.33 -6.96 -12.24
C ASN A 136 -3.63 -6.35 -11.72
N GLU A 137 -3.74 -6.21 -10.39
CA GLU A 137 -4.93 -5.65 -9.75
C GLU A 137 -5.13 -4.17 -10.12
N LEU A 138 -4.07 -3.37 -10.08
CA LEU A 138 -4.12 -1.96 -10.51
C LEU A 138 -4.62 -1.84 -11.94
N ARG A 139 -4.06 -2.63 -12.86
CA ARG A 139 -4.46 -2.66 -14.27
C ARG A 139 -5.92 -3.05 -14.41
N THR A 140 -6.37 -4.09 -13.71
CA THR A 140 -7.75 -4.60 -13.76
C THR A 140 -8.74 -3.55 -13.28
N VAL A 141 -8.46 -2.89 -12.15
CA VAL A 141 -9.33 -1.87 -11.59
C VAL A 141 -9.39 -0.62 -12.47
N VAL A 142 -8.25 -0.14 -12.99
CA VAL A 142 -8.18 1.01 -13.90
C VAL A 142 -8.93 0.73 -15.20
N ASN A 143 -8.76 -0.45 -15.80
CA ASN A 143 -9.53 -0.87 -16.98
C ASN A 143 -11.03 -0.97 -16.68
N GLY A 144 -11.43 -1.44 -15.49
CA GLY A 144 -12.81 -1.46 -15.05
C GLY A 144 -13.40 -0.06 -14.94
N LEU A 145 -12.69 0.90 -14.35
CA LEU A 145 -13.12 2.30 -14.28
C LEU A 145 -13.23 2.96 -15.66
N GLN A 146 -12.36 2.61 -16.61
CA GLN A 146 -12.36 3.17 -17.96
C GLN A 146 -13.44 2.58 -18.86
N LYS A 147 -13.64 1.25 -18.84
CA LYS A 147 -14.51 0.55 -19.80
C LYS A 147 -15.78 -0.01 -19.20
N GLY A 148 -15.82 -0.15 -17.88
CA GLY A 148 -16.82 -0.89 -17.14
C GLY A 148 -16.54 -2.40 -17.15
N ASN A 149 -16.87 -3.07 -16.06
CA ASN A 149 -16.93 -4.53 -15.95
C ASN A 149 -18.00 -4.92 -14.92
N GLU A 150 -18.18 -6.22 -14.69
CA GLU A 150 -19.18 -6.75 -13.75
C GLU A 150 -19.09 -6.16 -12.34
N HIS A 151 -17.88 -5.85 -11.88
CA HIS A 151 -17.62 -5.38 -10.51
C HIS A 151 -17.42 -3.87 -10.41
N VAL A 152 -16.95 -3.22 -11.48
CA VAL A 152 -16.60 -1.80 -11.50
C VAL A 152 -17.37 -1.11 -12.63
N PRO A 153 -18.37 -0.25 -12.29
CA PRO A 153 -19.08 0.53 -13.30
C PRO A 153 -18.16 1.56 -13.95
N GLN A 154 -18.31 1.75 -15.25
CA GLN A 154 -17.59 2.75 -16.02
C GLN A 154 -17.81 4.16 -15.42
N LEU A 155 -16.74 4.97 -15.35
CA LEU A 155 -16.83 6.38 -15.00
C LEU A 155 -17.54 7.18 -16.09
N GLY A 156 -18.24 8.24 -15.67
CA GLY A 156 -18.95 9.13 -16.59
C GLY A 156 -18.03 9.85 -17.57
N ALA A 157 -18.58 10.29 -18.70
CA ALA A 157 -17.84 10.98 -19.76
C ALA A 157 -17.10 12.24 -19.30
N ALA A 158 -17.54 12.88 -18.22
CA ALA A 158 -16.87 14.03 -17.61
C ALA A 158 -15.44 13.72 -17.14
N TYR A 159 -15.12 12.46 -16.84
CA TYR A 159 -13.80 12.01 -16.36
C TYR A 159 -12.98 11.31 -17.46
N ALA A 160 -13.42 11.33 -18.72
CA ALA A 160 -12.79 10.57 -19.79
C ALA A 160 -11.32 10.96 -20.05
N GLU A 161 -11.01 12.26 -19.99
CA GLU A 161 -9.66 12.77 -20.21
C GLU A 161 -8.72 12.31 -19.07
N ASP A 162 -9.15 12.45 -17.81
CA ASP A 162 -8.35 12.03 -16.65
C ASP A 162 -8.16 10.51 -16.64
N MET A 163 -9.20 9.75 -17.01
CA MET A 163 -9.11 8.30 -17.11
C MET A 163 -8.15 7.84 -18.22
N ASN A 164 -8.07 8.54 -19.34
CA ASN A 164 -7.08 8.24 -20.38
C ASN A 164 -5.64 8.47 -19.88
N LYS A 165 -5.41 9.53 -19.12
CA LYS A 165 -4.10 9.80 -18.49
C LYS A 165 -3.76 8.69 -17.48
N ILE A 166 -4.68 8.37 -16.56
CA ILE A 166 -4.50 7.33 -15.53
C ILE A 166 -4.26 5.96 -16.17
N SER A 167 -5.04 5.60 -17.20
CA SER A 167 -4.88 4.35 -17.93
C SER A 167 -3.51 4.25 -18.60
N SER A 168 -3.03 5.34 -19.22
CA SER A 168 -1.69 5.41 -19.80
C SER A 168 -0.60 5.19 -18.74
N PHE A 169 -0.72 5.81 -17.56
CA PHE A 169 0.23 5.61 -16.47
C PHE A 169 0.18 4.17 -15.92
N ALA A 170 -1.01 3.60 -15.76
CA ALA A 170 -1.18 2.23 -15.29
C ALA A 170 -0.56 1.21 -16.26
N GLU A 171 -0.74 1.39 -17.57
CA GLU A 171 -0.12 0.54 -18.60
C GLU A 171 1.42 0.68 -18.61
N ARG A 172 1.94 1.88 -18.46
CA ARG A 172 3.39 2.10 -18.34
C ARG A 172 3.94 1.47 -17.07
N ALA A 173 3.25 1.64 -15.93
CA ALA A 173 3.63 0.99 -14.67
C ALA A 173 3.63 -0.53 -14.82
N TYR A 174 2.61 -1.10 -15.47
CA TYR A 174 2.52 -2.53 -15.74
C TYR A 174 3.69 -3.02 -16.61
N LYS A 175 4.02 -2.33 -17.71
CA LYS A 175 5.17 -2.68 -18.57
C LYS A 175 6.50 -2.63 -17.81
N ASN A 176 6.73 -1.56 -17.04
CA ASN A 176 7.95 -1.44 -16.23
C ASN A 176 8.04 -2.55 -15.18
N THR A 177 6.91 -2.93 -14.59
CA THR A 177 6.83 -4.05 -13.66
C THR A 177 7.25 -5.38 -14.30
N GLN A 178 6.85 -5.64 -15.54
CA GLN A 178 7.28 -6.85 -16.26
C GLN A 178 8.80 -6.91 -16.46
N ILE A 179 9.45 -5.76 -16.64
CA ILE A 179 10.92 -5.69 -16.72
C ILE A 179 11.54 -6.09 -15.38
N VAL A 180 11.03 -5.57 -14.27
CA VAL A 180 11.51 -5.93 -12.92
C VAL A 180 11.30 -7.42 -12.62
N LEU A 181 10.12 -7.96 -12.94
CA LEU A 181 9.82 -9.39 -12.78
C LEU A 181 10.73 -10.28 -13.62
N GLY A 182 11.06 -9.85 -14.84
CA GLY A 182 12.02 -10.55 -15.71
C GLY A 182 13.45 -10.60 -15.17
N GLN A 183 13.77 -9.78 -14.17
CA GLN A 183 15.08 -9.70 -13.52
C GLN A 183 15.08 -10.31 -12.11
N GLU A 184 14.00 -10.95 -11.67
CA GLU A 184 13.82 -11.50 -10.32
C GLU A 184 15.03 -12.31 -9.83
N LYS A 185 15.49 -13.28 -10.64
CA LYS A 185 16.61 -14.14 -10.28
C LYS A 185 17.89 -13.33 -10.04
N THR A 186 18.18 -12.42 -10.95
CA THR A 186 19.40 -11.60 -10.88
C THR A 186 19.36 -10.64 -9.68
N LEU A 187 18.26 -9.92 -9.51
CA LEU A 187 18.09 -8.98 -8.39
C LEU A 187 18.13 -9.71 -7.04
N THR A 188 17.50 -10.86 -6.94
CA THR A 188 17.55 -11.67 -5.71
C THR A 188 18.96 -12.15 -5.40
N GLN A 189 19.71 -12.62 -6.40
CA GLN A 189 21.11 -13.02 -6.21
C GLN A 189 22.00 -11.87 -5.76
N VAL A 190 21.87 -10.70 -6.41
CA VAL A 190 22.60 -9.49 -6.03
C VAL A 190 22.23 -9.08 -4.59
N GLY A 191 20.95 -9.05 -4.24
CA GLY A 191 20.50 -8.72 -2.89
C GLY A 191 21.04 -9.68 -1.82
N VAL A 192 21.11 -10.98 -2.11
CA VAL A 192 21.73 -11.97 -1.21
C VAL A 192 23.23 -11.69 -1.05
N SER A 193 23.95 -11.44 -2.15
CA SER A 193 25.38 -11.13 -2.12
C SER A 193 25.68 -9.86 -1.33
N LEU A 194 24.88 -8.81 -1.50
CA LEU A 194 25.04 -7.55 -0.75
C LEU A 194 24.80 -7.75 0.77
N ARG A 195 23.81 -8.53 1.16
CA ARG A 195 23.58 -8.85 2.58
C ARG A 195 24.73 -9.65 3.19
N LYS A 196 25.28 -10.62 2.44
CA LYS A 196 26.47 -11.35 2.86
C LYS A 196 27.67 -10.42 3.03
N MET A 197 27.91 -9.54 2.07
CA MET A 197 29.00 -8.54 2.17
C MET A 197 28.85 -7.63 3.38
N SER A 198 27.64 -7.24 3.73
CA SER A 198 27.40 -6.45 4.94
C SER A 198 27.76 -7.23 6.21
N GLY A 199 27.46 -8.53 6.27
CA GLY A 199 27.90 -9.43 7.34
C GLY A 199 29.42 -9.60 7.36
N ASP A 200 30.01 -9.96 6.21
CA ASP A 200 31.45 -10.12 6.07
C ASP A 200 32.22 -8.85 6.47
N SER A 201 31.68 -7.66 6.16
CA SER A 201 32.27 -6.38 6.57
C SER A 201 32.28 -6.18 8.09
N ALA A 202 31.27 -6.66 8.80
CA ALA A 202 31.23 -6.62 10.25
C ALA A 202 32.30 -7.55 10.86
N ASP A 203 32.46 -8.75 10.28
CA ASP A 203 33.48 -9.70 10.69
C ASP A 203 34.90 -9.15 10.41
N LEU A 204 35.12 -8.56 9.24
CA LEU A 204 36.40 -7.89 8.88
C LEU A 204 36.73 -6.78 9.89
N LEU A 205 35.74 -5.96 10.26
CA LEU A 205 35.91 -4.90 11.25
C LEU A 205 36.33 -5.46 12.61
N SER A 206 35.60 -6.46 13.12
CA SER A 206 35.89 -7.09 14.42
C SER A 206 37.29 -7.69 14.49
N ILE A 207 37.72 -8.38 13.41
CA ILE A 207 39.05 -8.96 13.33
C ILE A 207 40.12 -7.84 13.25
N ALA A 208 39.89 -6.80 12.45
CA ALA A 208 40.85 -5.66 12.34
C ALA A 208 40.98 -4.92 13.68
N GLU A 209 39.92 -4.74 14.43
CA GLU A 209 39.96 -4.15 15.79
C GLU A 209 40.71 -5.06 16.77
N THR A 210 40.57 -6.37 16.66
CA THR A 210 41.35 -7.33 17.46
C THR A 210 42.83 -7.24 17.13
N ILE A 211 43.21 -7.18 15.84
CA ILE A 211 44.58 -6.98 15.42
C ILE A 211 45.14 -5.65 15.95
N SER A 212 44.35 -4.57 15.87
CA SER A 212 44.71 -3.26 16.42
C SER A 212 45.03 -3.35 17.92
N ALA A 213 44.19 -4.01 18.71
CA ALA A 213 44.44 -4.15 20.14
C ALA A 213 45.71 -4.96 20.46
N LEU A 214 45.94 -6.07 19.73
CA LEU A 214 47.13 -6.89 19.88
C LEU A 214 48.44 -6.11 19.52
N LYS A 215 48.44 -5.40 18.40
CA LYS A 215 49.57 -4.58 17.96
C LYS A 215 49.85 -3.39 18.90
N LEU A 216 48.78 -2.78 19.43
CA LEU A 216 48.90 -1.71 20.41
C LEU A 216 49.54 -2.22 21.72
N GLN A 217 49.11 -3.40 22.22
CA GLN A 217 49.71 -4.06 23.38
C GLN A 217 51.19 -4.39 23.18
N ALA A 218 51.58 -4.74 21.95
CA ALA A 218 52.95 -5.07 21.55
C ALA A 218 53.80 -3.82 21.26
N ASN A 219 53.31 -2.61 21.47
CA ASN A 219 53.97 -1.35 21.13
C ASN A 219 54.48 -1.33 19.65
N ALA A 220 53.61 -1.77 18.72
CA ALA A 220 53.93 -1.87 17.30
C ALA A 220 54.34 -0.51 16.69
N PRO A 221 55.13 -0.51 15.60
CA PRO A 221 55.53 0.70 14.89
C PRO A 221 54.33 1.54 14.41
N ALA A 222 54.51 2.85 14.32
CA ALA A 222 53.45 3.75 13.86
C ALA A 222 52.92 3.42 12.45
N ALA A 223 53.78 2.87 11.59
CA ALA A 223 53.37 2.40 10.26
C ALA A 223 52.34 1.27 10.33
N ASP A 224 52.55 0.27 11.21
CA ASP A 224 51.60 -0.81 11.41
C ASP A 224 50.25 -0.29 11.94
N MET A 225 50.29 0.60 12.93
CA MET A 225 49.07 1.19 13.50
C MET A 225 48.28 2.02 12.47
N SER A 226 49.02 2.78 11.60
CA SER A 226 48.40 3.53 10.51
C SER A 226 47.74 2.60 9.48
N ALA A 227 48.41 1.51 9.12
CA ALA A 227 47.89 0.49 8.20
C ALA A 227 46.61 -0.18 8.73
N ILE A 228 46.61 -0.54 10.02
CA ILE A 228 45.44 -1.13 10.66
C ILE A 228 44.31 -0.12 10.73
N GLY A 229 44.58 1.15 11.06
CA GLY A 229 43.57 2.22 11.01
C GLY A 229 42.95 2.38 9.61
N GLN A 230 43.75 2.23 8.56
CA GLN A 230 43.25 2.21 7.17
C GLN A 230 42.38 0.96 6.89
N LEU A 231 42.75 -0.23 7.37
CA LEU A 231 41.91 -1.44 7.25
C LEU A 231 40.55 -1.23 7.89
N ILE A 232 40.53 -0.70 9.11
CA ILE A 232 39.25 -0.39 9.83
C ILE A 232 38.40 0.60 9.03
N MET A 233 38.99 1.65 8.50
CA MET A 233 38.27 2.60 7.65
C MET A 233 37.76 1.94 6.36
N LEU A 234 38.56 1.08 5.73
CA LEU A 234 38.20 0.40 4.49
C LEU A 234 37.04 -0.59 4.71
N THR A 235 36.97 -1.30 5.84
CA THR A 235 35.82 -2.18 6.14
C THR A 235 34.50 -1.41 6.14
N GLN A 236 34.49 -0.22 6.75
CA GLN A 236 33.29 0.64 6.77
C GLN A 236 32.96 1.19 5.37
N ARG A 237 33.97 1.57 4.58
CA ARG A 237 33.79 2.04 3.19
C ARG A 237 33.26 0.94 2.28
N ILE A 238 33.78 -0.29 2.41
CA ILE A 238 33.32 -1.47 1.67
C ILE A 238 31.84 -1.72 1.96
N SER A 239 31.44 -1.72 3.25
CA SER A 239 30.05 -1.87 3.64
C SER A 239 29.15 -0.76 3.06
N LYS A 240 29.60 0.49 3.14
CA LYS A 240 28.86 1.63 2.58
C LYS A 240 28.71 1.49 1.06
N SER A 241 29.78 1.28 0.34
CA SER A 241 29.77 1.15 -1.13
C SER A 241 28.95 -0.05 -1.58
N ALA A 242 28.96 -1.17 -0.82
CA ALA A 242 28.10 -2.31 -1.08
C ALA A 242 26.60 -1.93 -0.99
N ASN A 243 26.20 -1.24 0.07
CA ASN A 243 24.83 -0.80 0.26
C ASN A 243 24.38 0.26 -0.76
N GLU A 244 25.31 1.11 -1.24
CA GLU A 244 25.03 2.13 -2.25
C GLU A 244 25.09 1.60 -3.68
N SER A 245 25.61 0.40 -3.90
CA SER A 245 25.75 -0.21 -5.23
C SER A 245 24.40 -0.55 -5.88
N LEU A 246 23.37 -0.81 -5.08
CA LEU A 246 22.03 -1.11 -5.54
C LEU A 246 21.03 -0.21 -4.81
N THR A 247 20.44 0.72 -5.54
CA THR A 247 19.46 1.68 -5.06
C THR A 247 18.12 1.48 -5.76
N PHE A 248 17.11 2.22 -5.35
CA PHE A 248 15.80 2.21 -6.02
C PHE A 248 15.87 2.68 -7.48
N ASP A 249 16.86 3.50 -7.82
CA ASP A 249 17.11 3.99 -9.18
C ASP A 249 17.91 2.99 -10.01
N GLY A 250 18.34 1.88 -9.38
CA GLY A 250 19.12 0.82 -9.99
C GLY A 250 20.57 0.79 -9.50
N ILE A 251 21.49 0.38 -10.39
CA ILE A 251 22.90 0.22 -10.08
C ILE A 251 23.61 1.56 -10.09
N ASN A 252 24.39 1.81 -9.05
CA ASN A 252 25.30 2.95 -8.96
C ASN A 252 26.73 2.55 -9.41
N PRO A 253 27.17 2.92 -10.62
CA PRO A 253 28.48 2.50 -11.15
C PRO A 253 29.66 3.06 -10.35
N GLU A 254 29.50 4.25 -9.76
CA GLU A 254 30.55 4.88 -8.93
C GLU A 254 30.76 4.09 -7.64
N ALA A 255 29.68 3.71 -6.95
CA ALA A 255 29.77 2.89 -5.75
C ALA A 255 30.41 1.53 -6.03
N VAL A 256 30.09 0.92 -7.16
CA VAL A 256 30.69 -0.34 -7.62
C VAL A 256 32.19 -0.18 -7.90
N PHE A 257 32.60 0.90 -8.56
CA PHE A 257 34.00 1.18 -8.81
C PHE A 257 34.79 1.41 -7.50
N LEU A 258 34.22 2.21 -6.59
CA LEU A 258 34.83 2.48 -5.27
C LEU A 258 34.96 1.19 -4.45
N LEU A 259 33.96 0.33 -4.49
CA LEU A 259 33.98 -0.97 -3.83
C LEU A 259 35.16 -1.83 -4.32
N GLY A 260 35.37 -1.93 -5.64
CA GLY A 260 36.48 -2.67 -6.23
C GLY A 260 37.84 -2.10 -5.83
N LYS A 261 37.97 -0.77 -5.83
CA LYS A 261 39.19 -0.08 -5.41
C LYS A 261 39.51 -0.32 -3.94
N ASP A 262 38.50 -0.19 -3.06
CA ASP A 262 38.66 -0.35 -1.61
C ASP A 262 39.03 -1.80 -1.24
N LEU A 263 38.44 -2.77 -1.93
CA LEU A 263 38.81 -4.19 -1.76
C LEU A 263 40.26 -4.46 -2.18
N ASN A 264 40.74 -3.90 -3.28
CA ASN A 264 42.13 -4.07 -3.69
C ASN A 264 43.10 -3.45 -2.68
N THR A 265 42.83 -2.22 -2.23
CA THR A 265 43.66 -1.54 -1.21
C THR A 265 43.61 -2.31 0.14
N PHE A 266 42.45 -2.85 0.52
CA PHE A 266 42.31 -3.68 1.74
C PHE A 266 43.24 -4.89 1.67
N LYS A 267 43.22 -5.61 0.54
CA LYS A 267 44.09 -6.77 0.34
C LYS A 267 45.54 -6.44 0.45
N GLU A 268 45.98 -5.38 -0.24
CA GLU A 268 47.37 -4.95 -0.26
C GLU A 268 47.88 -4.65 1.17
N ILE A 269 47.08 -3.96 1.97
CA ILE A 269 47.46 -3.63 3.35
C ILE A 269 47.46 -4.90 4.22
N ALA A 270 46.43 -5.75 4.11
CA ALA A 270 46.34 -6.98 4.90
C ALA A 270 47.48 -7.96 4.60
N ASP A 271 47.79 -8.16 3.32
CA ASP A 271 48.93 -8.96 2.88
C ASP A 271 50.26 -8.35 3.35
N GLY A 272 50.40 -7.01 3.27
CA GLY A 272 51.56 -6.28 3.76
C GLY A 272 51.80 -6.42 5.25
N LEU A 273 50.73 -6.41 6.05
CA LEU A 273 50.80 -6.66 7.51
C LEU A 273 51.17 -8.12 7.83
N LEU A 274 50.73 -9.06 7.00
CA LEU A 274 51.01 -10.47 7.20
C LEU A 274 52.45 -10.84 6.78
N ASN A 275 52.81 -10.48 5.56
CA ASN A 275 54.01 -10.96 4.89
C ASN A 275 55.16 -9.90 4.82
N GLY A 276 54.86 -8.68 5.20
CA GLY A 276 55.71 -7.50 5.00
C GLY A 276 55.49 -6.83 3.66
N ASN A 277 55.64 -5.52 3.62
CA ASN A 277 55.58 -4.71 2.39
C ASN A 277 56.53 -3.49 2.53
N ALA A 278 57.55 -3.43 1.72
CA ALA A 278 58.57 -2.37 1.77
C ALA A 278 58.01 -1.00 1.39
N ASP A 279 57.08 -0.94 0.42
CA ASP A 279 56.49 0.31 -0.06
C ASP A 279 55.57 0.94 1.02
N LEU A 280 54.90 0.11 1.78
CA LEU A 280 54.07 0.50 2.94
C LEU A 280 54.86 0.59 4.24
N ARG A 281 56.17 0.26 4.23
CA ARG A 281 57.04 0.18 5.40
C ARG A 281 56.55 -0.74 6.49
N LEU A 282 55.91 -1.86 6.10
CA LEU A 282 55.36 -2.87 7.00
C LEU A 282 56.34 -4.03 7.14
N ALA A 283 56.59 -4.43 8.37
CA ALA A 283 57.32 -5.64 8.67
C ALA A 283 56.35 -6.87 8.77
N PRO A 284 56.82 -8.08 8.43
CA PRO A 284 55.98 -9.25 8.53
C PRO A 284 55.53 -9.53 10.00
N ALA A 285 54.33 -10.01 10.17
CA ALA A 285 53.76 -10.37 11.47
C ALA A 285 54.58 -11.50 12.13
N ARG A 286 55.21 -11.23 13.27
CA ARG A 286 56.01 -12.20 14.05
C ARG A 286 55.24 -12.81 15.21
N ASP A 287 54.23 -12.10 15.71
CA ASP A 287 53.36 -12.57 16.79
C ASP A 287 52.34 -13.56 16.23
N GLU A 288 52.25 -14.77 16.84
CA GLU A 288 51.39 -15.85 16.40
C GLU A 288 49.91 -15.46 16.36
N LYS A 289 49.44 -14.77 17.40
CA LYS A 289 48.04 -14.33 17.46
C LYS A 289 47.70 -13.30 16.39
N VAL A 290 48.59 -12.37 16.13
CA VAL A 290 48.44 -11.39 15.06
C VAL A 290 48.44 -12.09 13.70
N HIS A 291 49.34 -13.06 13.50
CA HIS A 291 49.45 -13.84 12.27
C HIS A 291 48.13 -14.63 12.01
N GLU A 292 47.63 -15.36 12.98
CA GLU A 292 46.35 -16.11 12.88
C GLU A 292 45.15 -15.19 12.58
N ASN A 293 45.06 -14.04 13.26
CA ASN A 293 44.01 -13.06 12.99
C ASN A 293 44.11 -12.46 11.58
N LEU A 294 45.33 -12.17 11.08
CA LEU A 294 45.54 -11.68 9.70
C LEU A 294 45.17 -12.74 8.66
N GLN A 295 45.47 -14.03 8.91
CA GLN A 295 45.02 -15.12 8.04
C GLN A 295 43.48 -15.25 8.05
N SER A 296 42.86 -15.12 9.22
CA SER A 296 41.38 -15.12 9.32
C SER A 296 40.77 -13.92 8.60
N LEU A 297 41.37 -12.75 8.72
CA LEU A 297 40.96 -11.54 8.01
C LEU A 297 41.01 -11.73 6.49
N LEU A 298 42.10 -12.29 5.96
CA LEU A 298 42.26 -12.58 4.54
C LEU A 298 41.25 -13.65 4.05
N LYS A 299 40.93 -14.63 4.87
CA LYS A 299 39.91 -15.62 4.54
C LYS A 299 38.53 -15.00 4.38
N VAL A 300 38.11 -14.14 5.32
CA VAL A 300 36.83 -13.41 5.21
C VAL A 300 36.89 -12.45 4.02
N TYR A 301 38.02 -11.77 3.77
CA TYR A 301 38.23 -10.92 2.58
C TYR A 301 38.00 -11.69 1.27
N GLU A 302 38.53 -12.91 1.12
CA GLU A 302 38.33 -13.70 -0.12
C GLU A 302 36.87 -14.07 -0.31
N GLN A 303 36.10 -14.32 0.76
CA GLN A 303 34.64 -14.51 0.69
C GLN A 303 33.94 -13.24 0.21
N THR A 304 34.29 -12.09 0.77
CA THR A 304 33.78 -10.78 0.37
C THR A 304 34.06 -10.48 -1.08
N ARG A 305 35.29 -10.76 -1.54
CA ARG A 305 35.69 -10.58 -2.94
C ARG A 305 34.91 -11.49 -3.89
N ALA A 306 34.69 -12.75 -3.53
CA ALA A 306 33.89 -13.68 -4.32
C ALA A 306 32.44 -13.20 -4.46
N ASN A 307 31.84 -12.72 -3.35
CA ASN A 307 30.50 -12.12 -3.36
C ASN A 307 30.43 -10.87 -4.26
N THR A 308 31.47 -10.01 -4.21
CA THR A 308 31.60 -8.82 -5.08
C THR A 308 31.71 -9.19 -6.55
N SER A 309 32.52 -10.18 -6.90
CA SER A 309 32.66 -10.66 -8.29
C SER A 309 31.33 -11.21 -8.83
N GLY A 310 30.57 -11.90 -8.00
CA GLY A 310 29.21 -12.36 -8.33
C GLY A 310 28.25 -11.18 -8.59
N ILE A 311 28.36 -10.11 -7.83
CA ILE A 311 27.58 -8.89 -8.05
C ILE A 311 27.95 -8.26 -9.39
N LEU A 312 29.26 -8.01 -9.63
CA LEU A 312 29.74 -7.38 -10.86
C LEU A 312 29.33 -8.13 -12.12
N GLY A 313 29.44 -9.45 -12.13
CA GLY A 313 29.02 -10.29 -13.27
C GLY A 313 27.52 -10.21 -13.55
N ASN A 314 26.71 -10.15 -12.50
CA ASN A 314 25.24 -10.01 -12.63
C ASN A 314 24.84 -8.59 -13.06
N LEU A 315 25.58 -7.56 -12.62
CA LEU A 315 25.30 -6.16 -12.94
C LEU A 315 25.57 -5.83 -14.42
N GLN A 316 26.63 -6.39 -15.03
CA GLN A 316 26.87 -6.24 -16.46
C GLN A 316 25.69 -6.76 -17.29
N GLY A 317 25.13 -7.91 -16.93
CA GLY A 317 23.94 -8.45 -17.58
C GLY A 317 22.67 -7.60 -17.43
N LEU A 318 22.60 -6.73 -16.40
CA LEU A 318 21.49 -5.79 -16.21
C LEU A 318 21.68 -4.51 -17.01
N VAL A 319 22.89 -4.02 -17.16
CA VAL A 319 23.22 -2.81 -17.94
C VAL A 319 23.05 -3.05 -19.44
N ASP A 320 23.54 -4.20 -19.95
CA ASP A 320 23.44 -4.55 -21.37
C ASP A 320 21.99 -4.69 -21.86
N ARG A 321 21.08 -5.12 -21.02
CA ARG A 321 19.64 -5.20 -21.35
C ARG A 321 18.94 -3.84 -21.34
N LYS A 322 19.39 -2.87 -20.53
CA LYS A 322 18.84 -1.51 -20.51
C LYS A 322 19.19 -0.71 -21.77
N SER A 323 20.30 -1.04 -22.43
CA SER A 323 20.73 -0.41 -23.68
C SER A 323 20.02 -0.99 -24.93
N THR A 324 19.25 -2.06 -24.78
CA THR A 324 18.57 -2.76 -25.89
C THR A 324 17.03 -2.48 -25.93
N VAL A 325 16.51 -1.65 -25.04
CA VAL A 325 15.10 -1.22 -24.94
C VAL A 325 15.02 0.29 -25.10
#